data_cb8bd59d45518f10e578d4ed485b0a27
#
_entry.id   cb8bd59d45518f10e578d4ed485b0a27
#
_cell.length_a   1.000
_cell.length_b   1.000
_cell.length_c   1.000
_cell.angle_alpha   90.00
_cell.angle_beta   90.00
_cell.angle_gamma   90.00
#
_symmetry.space_group_name_H-M   'P 1'
#
loop_
_entity.id
_entity.type
_entity.pdbx_description
1 polymer ?
#
loop_
_entity_poly.entity_id
_entity_poly.type
_entity_poly.pdbx_seq_one_letter_code
_entity_poly.pdbx_strand_id
1 'polypeptide(L)'
;NPTAYVIRFDTSSEPDIQPPVIDSSSIVNGAYLAYNTTETSLELELNEPVSLCTWSKGVDLPIEQIHGENSFSCGNSVNCLGTLNGLESGTGTENLFYFRCADLAGNQMNQGYEFRLVGSDELNIISIEPANGIYYYSDFVLSLVTANGAESGKSICKYVDDTGAGDLFLNTDSSYHTQPQTRSAGDYLYTFTCEDIAGNLAEGSAEIKIDVDDNAPIIENLYVQGGVLSLITNEPSTCEYSYDNPSFIVGNGYEMVGVNVVQHSLTLTEDVYYIQCYDEFGNIGEMTTIYYTG
;
A
#
# COMPACT_ATOMS: atom_id res chain seq x y z
N ASN A 1 10.57 -77.86 29.57
CA ASN A 1 11.48 -76.86 30.21
C ASN A 1 10.89 -75.48 29.96
N PRO A 2 10.53 -74.75 31.00
CA PRO A 2 10.14 -73.34 30.81
C PRO A 2 11.38 -72.53 30.47
N THR A 3 11.37 -71.87 29.32
CA THR A 3 12.36 -70.87 28.95
C THR A 3 12.20 -69.67 29.85
N ALA A 4 13.15 -69.40 30.72
CA ALA A 4 13.18 -68.19 31.56
C ALA A 4 13.64 -67.02 30.64
N TYR A 5 12.84 -65.99 30.54
CA TYR A 5 13.23 -64.73 29.97
C TYR A 5 13.82 -63.82 31.05
N VAL A 6 15.00 -63.33 30.84
CA VAL A 6 15.62 -62.31 31.71
C VAL A 6 15.39 -60.94 31.06
N ILE A 7 14.53 -60.14 31.67
CA ILE A 7 14.41 -58.74 31.29
C ILE A 7 15.43 -57.95 32.13
N ARG A 8 16.37 -57.31 31.49
CA ARG A 8 17.28 -56.36 32.16
C ARG A 8 16.72 -54.97 31.98
N PHE A 9 16.46 -54.30 33.08
CA PHE A 9 16.21 -52.87 33.11
C PHE A 9 17.54 -52.17 33.35
N ASP A 10 17.92 -51.25 32.46
CA ASP A 10 19.06 -50.37 32.68
C ASP A 10 18.54 -49.18 33.48
N THR A 11 18.97 -49.06 34.75
CA THR A 11 18.61 -47.95 35.66
C THR A 11 19.74 -46.93 35.78
N SER A 12 20.62 -46.87 34.77
CA SER A 12 21.79 -46.00 34.79
C SER A 12 21.49 -44.52 34.47
N SER A 13 20.28 -44.17 34.06
CA SER A 13 19.85 -42.78 33.94
C SER A 13 19.33 -42.27 35.29
N GLU A 14 19.86 -41.13 35.77
CA GLU A 14 19.30 -40.41 36.90
C GLU A 14 17.82 -40.10 36.63
N PRO A 15 16.94 -40.06 37.68
CA PRO A 15 15.54 -39.64 37.50
C PRO A 15 15.49 -38.29 36.83
N ASP A 16 14.62 -38.14 35.83
CA ASP A 16 14.34 -36.85 35.25
C ASP A 16 13.63 -35.96 36.29
N ILE A 17 14.25 -34.81 36.58
CA ILE A 17 13.75 -33.85 37.56
C ILE A 17 13.65 -32.45 36.95
N GLN A 18 13.91 -32.29 35.65
CA GLN A 18 13.85 -31.00 34.97
C GLN A 18 12.46 -30.81 34.33
N PRO A 19 11.85 -29.65 34.48
CA PRO A 19 10.62 -29.34 33.75
C PRO A 19 10.91 -29.09 32.28
N PRO A 20 9.94 -29.34 31.38
CA PRO A 20 10.08 -29.05 29.97
C PRO A 20 10.23 -27.55 29.72
N VAL A 21 10.87 -27.21 28.59
CA VAL A 21 11.06 -25.83 28.13
C VAL A 21 10.45 -25.70 26.73
N ILE A 22 9.73 -24.62 26.46
CA ILE A 22 9.23 -24.27 25.13
C ILE A 22 10.37 -23.59 24.37
N ASP A 23 10.82 -24.23 23.29
CA ASP A 23 11.92 -23.75 22.44
C ASP A 23 11.42 -22.79 21.35
N SER A 24 10.28 -23.13 20.72
CA SER A 24 9.71 -22.31 19.64
C SER A 24 8.18 -22.44 19.57
N SER A 25 7.58 -21.57 18.75
CA SER A 25 6.15 -21.62 18.39
C SER A 25 5.95 -21.24 16.93
N SER A 26 4.90 -21.77 16.31
CA SER A 26 4.56 -21.52 14.90
C SER A 26 4.16 -20.07 14.60
N ILE A 27 3.73 -19.34 15.62
CA ILE A 27 3.49 -17.89 15.59
C ILE A 27 4.51 -17.23 16.48
N VAL A 28 5.15 -16.18 16.01
CA VAL A 28 6.14 -15.43 16.79
C VAL A 28 5.47 -14.70 17.96
N ASN A 29 6.09 -14.75 19.14
CA ASN A 29 5.64 -13.99 20.29
C ASN A 29 5.66 -12.48 19.99
N GLY A 30 4.54 -11.80 20.17
CA GLY A 30 4.33 -10.41 19.77
C GLY A 30 3.81 -10.21 18.34
N ALA A 31 3.46 -11.27 17.62
CA ALA A 31 2.87 -11.16 16.30
C ALA A 31 1.51 -10.46 16.33
N TYR A 32 1.20 -9.76 15.23
CA TYR A 32 -0.10 -9.16 15.04
C TYR A 32 -1.16 -10.19 14.63
N LEU A 33 -2.39 -9.97 15.07
CA LEU A 33 -3.59 -10.70 14.65
C LEU A 33 -4.34 -9.90 13.60
N ALA A 34 -4.81 -10.58 12.56
CA ALA A 34 -5.72 -9.97 11.61
C ALA A 34 -7.01 -9.49 12.31
N TYR A 35 -7.59 -8.42 11.80
CA TYR A 35 -8.83 -7.85 12.28
C TYR A 35 -9.95 -8.92 12.35
N ASN A 36 -10.76 -8.86 13.40
CA ASN A 36 -11.83 -9.83 13.70
C ASN A 36 -11.39 -11.29 13.92
N THR A 37 -10.09 -11.55 14.12
CA THR A 37 -9.64 -12.88 14.52
C THR A 37 -10.06 -13.16 15.97
N THR A 38 -10.86 -14.21 16.20
CA THR A 38 -11.34 -14.61 17.52
C THR A 38 -10.64 -15.85 18.07
N GLU A 39 -9.98 -16.61 17.20
CA GLU A 39 -9.21 -17.81 17.56
C GLU A 39 -8.04 -18.00 16.58
N THR A 40 -6.99 -18.68 17.01
CA THR A 40 -5.87 -19.06 16.15
C THR A 40 -5.26 -20.39 16.57
N SER A 41 -4.80 -21.17 15.61
CA SER A 41 -4.04 -22.40 15.87
C SER A 41 -2.59 -22.06 16.17
N LEU A 42 -2.03 -22.72 17.19
CA LEU A 42 -0.64 -22.56 17.60
C LEU A 42 0.01 -23.92 17.80
N GLU A 43 1.16 -24.12 17.21
CA GLU A 43 2.04 -25.26 17.47
C GLU A 43 3.20 -24.79 18.35
N LEU A 44 3.49 -25.56 19.42
CA LEU A 44 4.63 -25.38 20.29
C LEU A 44 5.62 -26.50 20.06
N GLU A 45 6.89 -26.17 20.01
CA GLU A 45 8.02 -27.12 20.02
C GLU A 45 8.73 -27.02 21.37
N LEU A 46 8.97 -28.17 22.00
CA LEU A 46 9.58 -28.27 23.31
C LEU A 46 10.89 -29.07 23.24
N ASN A 47 11.76 -28.84 24.19
CA ASN A 47 13.05 -29.53 24.31
C ASN A 47 12.93 -31.04 24.56
N GLU A 48 11.79 -31.53 25.05
CA GLU A 48 11.52 -32.92 25.41
C GLU A 48 10.05 -33.29 25.22
N PRO A 49 9.72 -34.61 25.16
CA PRO A 49 8.34 -35.06 25.04
C PRO A 49 7.54 -34.73 26.31
N VAL A 50 6.33 -34.19 26.08
CA VAL A 50 5.42 -33.78 27.15
C VAL A 50 4.12 -34.56 27.14
N SER A 51 3.56 -34.76 28.34
CA SER A 51 2.28 -35.43 28.52
C SER A 51 1.10 -34.46 28.39
N LEU A 52 1.32 -33.17 28.74
CA LEU A 52 0.28 -32.16 28.79
C LEU A 52 0.91 -30.78 28.61
N CYS A 53 0.28 -29.93 27.79
CA CYS A 53 0.47 -28.48 27.80
C CYS A 53 -0.90 -27.81 27.89
N THR A 54 -0.98 -26.75 28.67
CA THR A 54 -2.22 -25.99 28.89
C THR A 54 -1.92 -24.49 28.74
N TRP A 55 -2.96 -23.69 28.55
CA TRP A 55 -2.83 -22.24 28.52
C TRP A 55 -3.90 -21.55 29.37
N SER A 56 -3.53 -20.40 29.92
CA SER A 56 -4.44 -19.46 30.59
C SER A 56 -4.30 -18.08 29.97
N LYS A 57 -5.40 -17.31 29.89
CA LYS A 57 -5.40 -15.94 29.34
C LYS A 57 -5.36 -14.90 30.46
N GLY A 58 -4.47 -13.94 30.35
CA GLY A 58 -4.35 -12.77 31.24
C GLY A 58 -3.71 -13.02 32.61
N VAL A 59 -3.73 -14.25 33.12
CA VAL A 59 -3.18 -14.61 34.43
C VAL A 59 -2.44 -15.94 34.34
N ASP A 60 -1.26 -16.02 34.90
CA ASP A 60 -0.48 -17.27 35.01
C ASP A 60 -1.10 -18.18 36.07
N LEU A 61 -1.79 -19.23 35.65
CA LEU A 61 -2.43 -20.20 36.51
C LEU A 61 -1.65 -21.53 36.55
N PRO A 62 -1.59 -22.22 37.71
CA PRO A 62 -1.09 -23.59 37.78
C PRO A 62 -1.94 -24.54 36.90
N ILE A 63 -1.34 -25.62 36.39
CA ILE A 63 -2.00 -26.58 35.48
C ILE A 63 -3.32 -27.09 36.05
N GLU A 64 -3.37 -27.35 37.38
CA GLU A 64 -4.54 -27.89 38.07
C GLU A 64 -5.73 -26.91 38.12
N GLN A 65 -5.50 -25.64 37.87
CA GLN A 65 -6.53 -24.59 37.84
C GLN A 65 -7.00 -24.24 36.42
N ILE A 66 -6.37 -24.82 35.39
CA ILE A 66 -6.72 -24.57 34.02
C ILE A 66 -7.78 -25.58 33.55
N HIS A 67 -8.84 -25.10 32.90
CA HIS A 67 -9.87 -25.96 32.33
C HIS A 67 -9.32 -26.80 31.17
N GLY A 68 -9.76 -28.07 31.07
CA GLY A 68 -9.23 -29.01 30.08
C GLY A 68 -9.44 -28.62 28.60
N GLU A 69 -10.39 -27.72 28.33
CA GLU A 69 -10.59 -27.13 27.00
C GLU A 69 -9.43 -26.21 26.55
N ASN A 70 -8.70 -25.67 27.51
CA ASN A 70 -7.52 -24.81 27.27
C ASN A 70 -6.23 -25.65 27.28
N SER A 71 -6.21 -26.70 26.46
CA SER A 71 -5.07 -27.63 26.38
C SER A 71 -4.58 -27.80 24.94
N PHE A 72 -3.29 -28.11 24.81
CA PHE A 72 -2.67 -28.55 23.57
C PHE A 72 -2.70 -30.06 23.46
N SER A 73 -2.85 -30.58 22.25
CA SER A 73 -2.69 -31.98 21.93
C SER A 73 -1.20 -32.29 21.68
N CYS A 74 -0.53 -32.93 22.60
CA CYS A 74 0.91 -33.22 22.53
C CYS A 74 1.22 -34.64 22.10
N GLY A 75 0.36 -35.62 22.44
CA GLY A 75 0.56 -37.04 22.07
C GLY A 75 1.87 -37.66 22.56
N ASN A 76 2.38 -37.22 23.71
CA ASN A 76 3.70 -37.61 24.25
C ASN A 76 4.84 -37.28 23.29
N SER A 77 4.77 -36.15 22.64
CA SER A 77 5.74 -35.64 21.65
C SER A 77 6.36 -34.33 22.12
N VAL A 78 7.40 -33.89 21.42
CA VAL A 78 7.98 -32.55 21.57
C VAL A 78 7.12 -31.48 20.91
N ASN A 79 6.17 -31.85 20.05
CA ASN A 79 5.26 -30.92 19.35
C ASN A 79 3.87 -31.00 19.97
N CYS A 80 3.31 -29.83 20.28
CA CYS A 80 1.97 -29.68 20.83
C CYS A 80 1.15 -28.73 19.96
N LEU A 81 0.00 -29.16 19.47
CA LEU A 81 -0.91 -28.33 18.67
C LEU A 81 -2.15 -27.98 19.51
N GLY A 82 -2.50 -26.71 19.52
CA GLY A 82 -3.67 -26.21 20.23
C GLY A 82 -4.31 -25.02 19.55
N THR A 83 -5.46 -24.59 20.08
CA THR A 83 -6.17 -23.40 19.61
C THR A 83 -6.24 -22.41 20.77
N LEU A 84 -5.76 -21.21 20.53
CA LEU A 84 -5.97 -20.06 21.42
C LEU A 84 -7.29 -19.41 21.01
N ASN A 85 -8.21 -19.26 21.93
CA ASN A 85 -9.53 -18.67 21.71
C ASN A 85 -9.76 -17.42 22.57
N GLY A 86 -10.88 -16.74 22.32
CA GLY A 86 -11.21 -15.49 23.02
C GLY A 86 -10.25 -14.36 22.68
N LEU A 87 -9.67 -14.38 21.47
CA LEU A 87 -8.82 -13.31 20.98
C LEU A 87 -9.64 -12.03 20.76
N GLU A 88 -9.02 -10.92 21.08
CA GLU A 88 -9.57 -9.58 20.89
C GLU A 88 -8.73 -8.85 19.84
N SER A 89 -9.40 -8.27 18.86
CA SER A 89 -8.80 -7.40 17.84
C SER A 89 -8.95 -5.94 18.24
N GLY A 90 -8.27 -5.06 17.50
CA GLY A 90 -8.25 -3.63 17.73
C GLY A 90 -6.87 -3.13 18.11
N THR A 91 -6.51 -1.96 17.59
CA THR A 91 -5.19 -1.36 17.83
C THR A 91 -4.92 -1.17 19.32
N GLY A 92 -3.76 -1.66 19.75
CA GLY A 92 -3.30 -1.58 21.15
C GLY A 92 -3.89 -2.66 22.08
N THR A 93 -4.70 -3.58 21.55
CA THR A 93 -5.19 -4.72 22.33
C THR A 93 -4.11 -5.79 22.43
N GLU A 94 -3.72 -6.15 23.64
CA GLU A 94 -2.79 -7.25 23.90
C GLU A 94 -3.55 -8.49 24.37
N ASN A 95 -3.38 -9.60 23.66
CA ASN A 95 -3.85 -10.92 24.06
C ASN A 95 -2.70 -11.65 24.73
N LEU A 96 -2.69 -11.67 26.06
CA LEU A 96 -1.65 -12.26 26.87
C LEU A 96 -2.04 -13.67 27.30
N PHE A 97 -1.19 -14.63 26.99
CA PHE A 97 -1.34 -16.04 27.37
C PHE A 97 -0.15 -16.51 28.20
N TYR A 98 -0.39 -17.51 29.05
CA TYR A 98 0.63 -18.22 29.82
C TYR A 98 0.51 -19.71 29.51
N PHE A 99 1.58 -20.30 28.99
CA PHE A 99 1.63 -21.73 28.68
C PHE A 99 2.38 -22.47 29.78
N ARG A 100 1.80 -23.58 30.24
CA ARG A 100 2.44 -24.48 31.20
C ARG A 100 2.37 -25.90 30.71
N CYS A 101 3.53 -26.59 30.72
CA CYS A 101 3.64 -27.96 30.28
C CYS A 101 4.15 -28.86 31.41
N ALA A 102 3.82 -30.15 31.31
CA ALA A 102 4.34 -31.23 32.15
C ALA A 102 4.95 -32.30 31.24
N ASP A 103 6.13 -32.82 31.61
CA ASP A 103 6.80 -33.92 30.94
C ASP A 103 6.15 -35.30 31.26
N LEU A 104 6.75 -36.35 30.72
CA LEU A 104 6.31 -37.73 30.96
C LEU A 104 6.67 -38.24 32.36
N ALA A 105 7.63 -37.62 33.07
CA ALA A 105 8.03 -37.92 34.41
C ALA A 105 7.16 -37.21 35.47
N GLY A 106 6.34 -36.22 35.04
CA GLY A 106 5.45 -35.41 35.88
C GLY A 106 6.08 -34.10 36.36
N ASN A 107 7.26 -33.70 35.84
CA ASN A 107 7.83 -32.40 36.16
C ASN A 107 7.07 -31.32 35.44
N GLN A 108 6.65 -30.30 36.15
CA GLN A 108 5.85 -29.19 35.63
C GLN A 108 6.67 -27.91 35.58
N MET A 109 6.39 -27.07 34.58
CA MET A 109 6.92 -25.70 34.53
C MET A 109 6.47 -24.92 35.77
N ASN A 110 7.43 -24.38 36.53
CA ASN A 110 7.15 -23.59 37.76
C ASN A 110 6.53 -22.22 37.45
N GLN A 111 6.76 -21.70 36.24
CA GLN A 111 6.30 -20.41 35.75
C GLN A 111 5.77 -20.58 34.33
N GLY A 112 4.66 -19.91 34.02
CA GLY A 112 4.11 -19.94 32.69
C GLY A 112 5.02 -19.23 31.67
N TYR A 113 5.16 -19.81 30.49
CA TYR A 113 5.77 -19.14 29.34
C TYR A 113 4.82 -18.05 28.85
N GLU A 114 5.27 -16.81 28.93
CA GLU A 114 4.48 -15.65 28.50
C GLU A 114 4.47 -15.53 26.99
N PHE A 115 3.29 -15.51 26.41
CA PHE A 115 3.05 -15.39 24.98
C PHE A 115 2.02 -14.31 24.69
N ARG A 116 2.37 -13.39 23.79
CA ARG A 116 1.56 -12.23 23.44
C ARG A 116 1.18 -12.26 21.97
N LEU A 117 -0.05 -11.85 21.69
CA LEU A 117 -0.52 -11.53 20.35
C LEU A 117 -1.12 -10.13 20.39
N VAL A 118 -0.85 -9.33 19.36
CA VAL A 118 -1.28 -7.93 19.31
C VAL A 118 -2.45 -7.80 18.33
N GLY A 119 -3.57 -7.26 18.78
CA GLY A 119 -4.74 -7.01 17.94
C GLY A 119 -4.45 -5.89 16.94
N SER A 120 -5.07 -5.97 15.77
CA SER A 120 -5.08 -4.91 14.76
C SER A 120 -6.49 -4.47 14.41
N ASP A 121 -6.62 -3.26 13.88
CA ASP A 121 -7.86 -2.77 13.26
C ASP A 121 -7.95 -3.23 11.80
N GLU A 122 -9.05 -2.93 11.14
CA GLU A 122 -9.22 -3.13 9.71
C GLU A 122 -8.25 -2.22 8.93
N LEU A 123 -7.51 -2.79 7.97
CA LEU A 123 -6.68 -2.00 7.04
C LEU A 123 -7.58 -1.28 6.04
N ASN A 124 -7.32 0.00 5.78
CA ASN A 124 -8.11 0.81 4.86
C ASN A 124 -7.23 1.59 3.89
N ILE A 125 -7.65 1.66 2.62
CA ILE A 125 -7.14 2.65 1.66
C ILE A 125 -7.97 3.92 1.86
N ILE A 126 -7.33 5.01 2.29
CA ILE A 126 -8.00 6.29 2.61
C ILE A 126 -7.81 7.35 1.54
N SER A 127 -6.87 7.17 0.62
CA SER A 127 -6.66 8.05 -0.53
C SER A 127 -6.10 7.25 -1.71
N ILE A 128 -6.58 7.59 -2.90
CA ILE A 128 -6.10 7.08 -4.18
C ILE A 128 -5.89 8.31 -5.08
N GLU A 129 -4.68 8.45 -5.63
CA GLU A 129 -4.34 9.49 -6.60
C GLU A 129 -3.61 8.86 -7.81
N PRO A 130 -3.90 9.30 -9.04
CA PRO A 130 -4.91 10.29 -9.37
C PRO A 130 -6.32 9.75 -9.07
N ALA A 131 -7.23 10.64 -8.66
CA ALA A 131 -8.63 10.30 -8.45
C ALA A 131 -9.32 9.97 -9.79
N ASN A 132 -10.54 9.41 -9.73
CA ASN A 132 -11.32 9.21 -10.95
C ASN A 132 -11.46 10.52 -11.74
N GLY A 133 -11.15 10.48 -13.05
CA GLY A 133 -11.23 11.69 -13.85
C GLY A 133 -10.49 11.62 -15.20
N ILE A 134 -10.43 12.79 -15.86
CA ILE A 134 -9.73 12.98 -17.12
C ILE A 134 -8.41 13.72 -16.84
N TYR A 135 -7.33 13.20 -17.41
CA TYR A 135 -5.98 13.73 -17.28
C TYR A 135 -5.38 13.94 -18.66
N TYR A 136 -4.73 15.07 -18.84
CA TYR A 136 -4.21 15.50 -20.14
C TYR A 136 -2.71 15.23 -20.33
N TYR A 137 -2.11 14.51 -19.39
CA TYR A 137 -0.70 14.15 -19.40
C TYR A 137 -0.53 12.64 -19.44
N SER A 138 0.42 12.18 -20.27
CA SER A 138 0.79 10.76 -20.40
C SER A 138 1.48 10.22 -19.15
N ASP A 139 2.24 11.07 -18.45
CA ASP A 139 3.03 10.71 -17.30
C ASP A 139 2.32 11.13 -16.00
N PHE A 140 2.12 10.18 -15.10
CA PHE A 140 1.51 10.42 -13.80
C PHE A 140 2.06 9.45 -12.74
N VAL A 141 1.72 9.67 -11.50
CA VAL A 141 2.11 8.81 -10.39
C VAL A 141 0.85 8.26 -9.72
N LEU A 142 0.67 6.93 -9.77
CA LEU A 142 -0.29 6.28 -8.89
C LEU A 142 0.23 6.41 -7.46
N SER A 143 -0.60 6.90 -6.55
CA SER A 143 -0.29 6.92 -5.13
C SER A 143 -1.48 6.48 -4.29
N LEU A 144 -1.19 5.74 -3.22
CA LEU A 144 -2.17 5.28 -2.25
C LEU A 144 -1.73 5.70 -0.85
N VAL A 145 -2.71 5.98 0.00
CA VAL A 145 -2.51 6.12 1.44
C VAL A 145 -3.32 5.06 2.15
N THR A 146 -2.67 4.25 2.96
CA THR A 146 -3.28 3.25 3.82
C THR A 146 -3.28 3.72 5.27
N ALA A 147 -4.27 3.29 6.04
CA ALA A 147 -4.43 3.65 7.45
C ALA A 147 -5.02 2.50 8.25
N ASN A 148 -4.91 2.58 9.57
CA ASN A 148 -5.32 1.55 10.52
C ASN A 148 -4.52 0.24 10.30
N GLY A 149 -5.15 -0.93 10.38
CA GLY A 149 -4.44 -2.21 10.27
C GLY A 149 -3.41 -2.42 11.38
N ALA A 150 -2.46 -3.30 11.13
CA ALA A 150 -1.25 -3.43 11.94
C ALA A 150 -0.25 -2.30 11.58
N GLU A 151 0.58 -1.89 12.56
CA GLU A 151 1.62 -0.87 12.38
C GLU A 151 1.13 0.45 11.74
N SER A 152 -0.12 0.87 12.09
CA SER A 152 -0.70 2.16 11.66
C SER A 152 -0.79 2.33 10.13
N GLY A 153 -1.18 1.28 9.43
CA GLY A 153 -1.42 1.29 7.99
C GLY A 153 -0.20 0.92 7.14
N LYS A 154 0.92 0.57 7.76
CA LYS A 154 2.05 0.03 7.00
C LYS A 154 1.65 -1.25 6.29
N SER A 155 1.79 -1.28 4.96
CA SER A 155 1.33 -2.39 4.13
C SER A 155 2.16 -2.54 2.85
N ILE A 156 1.99 -3.67 2.18
CA ILE A 156 2.53 -3.92 0.84
C ILE A 156 1.36 -3.85 -0.13
N CYS A 157 1.43 -2.91 -1.08
CA CYS A 157 0.38 -2.70 -2.07
C CYS A 157 0.81 -3.15 -3.47
N LYS A 158 -0.13 -3.69 -4.21
CA LYS A 158 -0.03 -4.02 -5.63
C LYS A 158 -1.16 -3.35 -6.41
N TYR A 159 -0.93 -3.16 -7.69
CA TYR A 159 -1.94 -2.68 -8.64
C TYR A 159 -2.06 -3.63 -9.82
N VAL A 160 -3.22 -3.63 -10.45
CA VAL A 160 -3.49 -4.35 -11.71
C VAL A 160 -4.35 -3.43 -12.57
N ASP A 161 -4.01 -3.27 -13.85
CA ASP A 161 -4.84 -2.55 -14.82
C ASP A 161 -5.86 -3.49 -15.50
N ASP A 162 -6.75 -2.93 -16.30
CA ASP A 162 -7.80 -3.66 -17.04
C ASP A 162 -7.28 -4.65 -18.08
N THR A 163 -6.01 -4.57 -18.47
CA THR A 163 -5.34 -5.56 -19.32
C THR A 163 -4.82 -6.76 -18.54
N GLY A 164 -4.86 -6.71 -17.23
CA GLY A 164 -4.26 -7.67 -16.32
C GLY A 164 -2.77 -7.45 -16.08
N ALA A 165 -2.20 -6.37 -16.61
CA ALA A 165 -0.83 -5.97 -16.31
C ALA A 165 -0.78 -5.27 -14.94
N GLY A 166 0.18 -5.66 -14.12
CA GLY A 166 0.35 -5.06 -12.80
C GLY A 166 1.55 -5.59 -12.08
N ASP A 167 1.88 -4.96 -10.95
CA ASP A 167 3.02 -5.33 -10.12
C ASP A 167 2.84 -4.73 -8.71
N LEU A 168 3.81 -4.95 -7.85
CA LEU A 168 3.95 -4.22 -6.60
C LEU A 168 4.23 -2.74 -6.89
N PHE A 169 3.76 -1.87 -6.02
CA PHE A 169 4.18 -0.46 -6.05
C PHE A 169 5.70 -0.37 -5.87
N LEU A 170 6.33 0.52 -6.64
CA LEU A 170 7.78 0.76 -6.57
C LEU A 170 8.20 1.17 -5.15
N ASN A 171 7.43 2.05 -4.53
CA ASN A 171 7.58 2.40 -3.12
C ASN A 171 6.37 1.81 -2.36
N THR A 172 6.63 0.84 -1.51
CA THR A 172 5.64 0.15 -0.67
C THR A 172 6.28 -0.23 0.67
N ASP A 173 5.69 -1.12 1.48
CA ASP A 173 6.11 -1.41 2.86
C ASP A 173 6.09 -0.14 3.75
N SER A 174 5.06 0.66 3.58
CA SER A 174 4.81 1.91 4.31
C SER A 174 3.29 2.18 4.35
N SER A 175 2.87 3.33 4.87
CA SER A 175 1.48 3.82 4.77
C SER A 175 1.26 4.74 3.55
N TYR A 176 2.30 5.03 2.78
CA TYR A 176 2.25 5.81 1.56
C TYR A 176 2.96 5.06 0.42
N HIS A 177 2.24 4.79 -0.66
CA HIS A 177 2.70 3.96 -1.78
C HIS A 177 2.71 4.77 -3.06
N THR A 178 3.73 4.60 -3.90
CA THR A 178 3.84 5.33 -5.17
C THR A 178 4.35 4.45 -6.30
N GLN A 179 3.78 4.67 -7.49
CA GLN A 179 4.17 4.01 -8.73
C GLN A 179 4.08 4.98 -9.90
N PRO A 180 5.20 5.40 -10.49
CA PRO A 180 5.19 6.16 -11.75
C PRO A 180 4.58 5.33 -12.89
N GLN A 181 3.79 5.99 -13.72
CA GLN A 181 3.14 5.42 -14.90
C GLN A 181 3.33 6.34 -16.09
N THR A 182 3.46 5.74 -17.28
CA THR A 182 3.36 6.43 -18.58
C THR A 182 2.33 5.70 -19.41
N ARG A 183 1.28 6.39 -19.87
CA ARG A 183 0.18 5.82 -20.63
C ARG A 183 -0.15 6.68 -21.85
N SER A 184 -0.52 6.07 -22.96
CA SER A 184 -1.11 6.76 -24.11
C SER A 184 -2.55 7.17 -23.81
N ALA A 185 -3.14 7.97 -24.71
CA ALA A 185 -4.56 8.30 -24.63
C ALA A 185 -5.43 7.03 -24.59
N GLY A 186 -6.41 7.00 -23.68
CA GLY A 186 -7.27 5.84 -23.44
C GLY A 186 -7.94 5.86 -22.07
N ASP A 187 -8.82 4.90 -21.86
CA ASP A 187 -9.51 4.70 -20.58
C ASP A 187 -8.82 3.54 -19.84
N TYR A 188 -8.52 3.72 -18.55
CA TYR A 188 -7.81 2.76 -17.70
C TYR A 188 -8.56 2.55 -16.39
N LEU A 189 -8.78 1.30 -16.03
CA LEU A 189 -9.26 0.90 -14.71
C LEU A 189 -8.11 0.26 -13.93
N TYR A 190 -7.69 0.90 -12.86
CA TYR A 190 -6.74 0.34 -11.92
C TYR A 190 -7.47 -0.27 -10.72
N THR A 191 -7.08 -1.47 -10.32
CA THR A 191 -7.49 -2.10 -9.07
C THR A 191 -6.27 -2.23 -8.16
N PHE A 192 -6.48 -1.98 -6.88
CA PHE A 192 -5.44 -1.98 -5.86
C PHE A 192 -5.76 -2.99 -4.78
N THR A 193 -4.74 -3.69 -4.29
CA THR A 193 -4.84 -4.57 -3.13
C THR A 193 -3.63 -4.30 -2.24
N CYS A 194 -3.89 -4.03 -0.97
CA CYS A 194 -2.86 -3.82 0.05
C CYS A 194 -3.01 -4.87 1.15
N GLU A 195 -1.90 -5.37 1.67
CA GLU A 195 -1.84 -6.36 2.75
C GLU A 195 -0.82 -5.89 3.81
N ASP A 196 -1.23 -5.90 5.07
CA ASP A 196 -0.35 -5.58 6.19
C ASP A 196 0.30 -6.83 6.80
N ILE A 197 1.17 -6.65 7.79
CA ILE A 197 1.90 -7.75 8.45
C ILE A 197 0.99 -8.71 9.23
N ALA A 198 -0.22 -8.27 9.60
CA ALA A 198 -1.24 -9.13 10.23
C ALA A 198 -2.05 -9.95 9.22
N GLY A 199 -1.91 -9.69 7.92
CA GLY A 199 -2.71 -10.28 6.85
C GLY A 199 -4.06 -9.59 6.63
N ASN A 200 -4.26 -8.36 7.14
CA ASN A 200 -5.43 -7.56 6.78
C ASN A 200 -5.33 -7.10 5.34
N LEU A 201 -6.43 -7.20 4.60
CA LEU A 201 -6.51 -6.80 3.20
C LEU A 201 -7.35 -5.54 3.06
N ALA A 202 -6.90 -4.62 2.20
CA ALA A 202 -7.67 -3.47 1.75
C ALA A 202 -7.69 -3.42 0.22
N GLU A 203 -8.84 -3.11 -0.36
CA GLU A 203 -9.01 -3.03 -1.81
C GLU A 203 -9.53 -1.66 -2.22
N GLY A 204 -9.19 -1.24 -3.44
CA GLY A 204 -9.65 0.02 -4.02
C GLY A 204 -9.53 0.00 -5.54
N SER A 205 -10.10 1.03 -6.20
CA SER A 205 -9.97 1.19 -7.64
C SER A 205 -9.99 2.66 -8.04
N ALA A 206 -9.43 2.95 -9.22
CA ALA A 206 -9.53 4.25 -9.88
C ALA A 206 -9.77 4.09 -11.38
N GLU A 207 -10.71 4.87 -11.91
CA GLU A 207 -10.97 5.00 -13.35
C GLU A 207 -10.30 6.28 -13.85
N ILE A 208 -9.30 6.13 -14.71
CA ILE A 208 -8.48 7.22 -15.23
C ILE A 208 -8.62 7.26 -16.73
N LYS A 209 -9.11 8.38 -17.27
CA LYS A 209 -9.07 8.65 -18.68
C LYS A 209 -7.88 9.55 -19.00
N ILE A 210 -7.00 9.09 -19.87
CA ILE A 210 -5.91 9.89 -20.41
C ILE A 210 -6.37 10.44 -21.77
N ASP A 211 -6.39 11.77 -21.88
CA ASP A 211 -6.82 12.49 -23.09
C ASP A 211 -5.72 13.51 -23.43
N VAL A 212 -4.61 13.00 -23.93
CA VAL A 212 -3.43 13.83 -24.26
C VAL A 212 -3.78 14.78 -25.39
N ASP A 213 -3.71 16.09 -25.12
CA ASP A 213 -3.80 17.10 -26.14
C ASP A 213 -2.44 17.31 -26.80
N ASP A 214 -2.34 16.95 -28.08
CA ASP A 214 -1.14 17.12 -28.91
C ASP A 214 -1.39 18.07 -30.09
N ASN A 215 -2.54 18.78 -30.09
CA ASN A 215 -2.88 19.74 -31.10
C ASN A 215 -2.37 21.13 -30.71
N ALA A 216 -1.73 21.79 -31.62
CA ALA A 216 -1.26 23.16 -31.41
C ALA A 216 -2.36 24.17 -31.80
N PRO A 217 -2.47 25.31 -31.09
CA PRO A 217 -3.44 26.34 -31.41
C PRO A 217 -3.22 26.92 -32.83
N ILE A 218 -4.29 27.09 -33.54
CA ILE A 218 -4.32 27.63 -34.91
C ILE A 218 -5.05 28.98 -34.91
N ILE A 219 -4.48 30.00 -35.52
CA ILE A 219 -5.14 31.29 -35.72
C ILE A 219 -6.17 31.12 -36.85
N GLU A 220 -7.46 31.13 -36.50
CA GLU A 220 -8.57 30.96 -37.42
C GLU A 220 -9.01 32.30 -38.04
N ASN A 221 -8.88 33.39 -37.29
CA ASN A 221 -9.33 34.71 -37.77
C ASN A 221 -8.39 35.80 -37.26
N LEU A 222 -8.20 36.82 -38.12
CA LEU A 222 -7.35 37.95 -37.86
C LEU A 222 -7.92 39.20 -38.52
N TYR A 223 -8.06 40.31 -37.79
CA TYR A 223 -8.53 41.60 -38.32
C TYR A 223 -7.91 42.77 -37.56
N VAL A 224 -7.88 43.93 -38.21
CA VAL A 224 -7.40 45.18 -37.61
C VAL A 224 -8.52 46.21 -37.61
N GLN A 225 -8.76 46.84 -36.45
CA GLN A 225 -9.71 47.92 -36.30
C GLN A 225 -9.16 49.02 -35.41
N GLY A 226 -9.05 50.23 -35.94
CA GLY A 226 -8.61 51.39 -35.14
C GLY A 226 -7.20 51.29 -34.62
N GLY A 227 -6.29 50.60 -35.36
CA GLY A 227 -4.88 50.38 -34.92
C GLY A 227 -4.73 49.26 -33.88
N VAL A 228 -5.80 48.48 -33.65
CA VAL A 228 -5.76 47.28 -32.79
C VAL A 228 -5.92 46.04 -33.66
N LEU A 229 -4.94 45.15 -33.59
CA LEU A 229 -5.01 43.79 -34.11
C LEU A 229 -5.81 42.92 -33.15
N SER A 230 -6.78 42.20 -33.66
CA SER A 230 -7.48 41.13 -32.96
C SER A 230 -7.27 39.82 -33.72
N LEU A 231 -7.01 38.75 -32.97
CA LEU A 231 -6.95 37.39 -33.52
C LEU A 231 -7.80 36.44 -32.69
N ILE A 232 -8.28 35.38 -33.34
CA ILE A 232 -9.08 34.33 -32.74
C ILE A 232 -8.41 32.99 -33.07
N THR A 233 -8.18 32.23 -32.04
CA THR A 233 -7.63 30.84 -32.12
C THR A 233 -8.77 29.82 -32.07
N ASN A 234 -8.52 28.61 -32.59
CA ASN A 234 -9.46 27.48 -32.55
C ASN A 234 -9.72 26.97 -31.14
N GLU A 235 -8.82 27.26 -30.21
CA GLU A 235 -8.83 26.79 -28.83
C GLU A 235 -8.23 27.85 -27.86
N PRO A 236 -8.48 27.72 -26.55
CA PRO A 236 -7.85 28.60 -25.55
C PRO A 236 -6.32 28.53 -25.64
N SER A 237 -5.70 29.68 -25.75
CA SER A 237 -4.25 29.80 -25.91
C SER A 237 -3.72 31.08 -25.28
N THR A 238 -2.40 31.16 -25.19
CA THR A 238 -1.68 32.42 -24.91
C THR A 238 -0.86 32.76 -26.13
N CYS A 239 -0.96 34.01 -26.60
CA CYS A 239 -0.22 34.44 -27.76
C CYS A 239 0.84 35.47 -27.37
N GLU A 240 2.04 35.29 -27.89
CA GLU A 240 3.16 36.21 -27.76
C GLU A 240 3.55 36.78 -29.10
N TYR A 241 4.18 37.97 -29.11
CA TYR A 241 4.67 38.60 -30.32
C TYR A 241 6.11 39.17 -30.12
N SER A 242 6.79 39.35 -31.25
CA SER A 242 7.98 40.15 -31.38
C SER A 242 7.86 41.06 -32.62
N TYR A 243 8.46 42.24 -32.61
CA TYR A 243 8.53 43.14 -33.78
C TYR A 243 9.92 43.23 -34.38
N ASP A 244 10.94 42.71 -33.71
CA ASP A 244 12.34 42.76 -34.05
C ASP A 244 13.01 41.40 -34.25
N ASN A 245 12.40 40.32 -33.77
CA ASN A 245 12.97 38.99 -33.88
C ASN A 245 11.99 37.98 -34.57
N PRO A 246 12.22 37.64 -35.85
CA PRO A 246 11.39 36.69 -36.57
C PRO A 246 11.52 35.24 -36.10
N SER A 247 12.42 34.96 -35.19
CA SER A 247 12.69 33.61 -34.69
C SER A 247 12.69 33.60 -33.15
N PHE A 248 11.85 34.43 -32.50
CA PHE A 248 11.71 34.37 -31.07
C PHE A 248 11.12 33.03 -30.66
N ILE A 249 11.43 32.61 -29.45
CA ILE A 249 10.88 31.39 -28.84
C ILE A 249 9.82 31.81 -27.84
N VAL A 250 8.69 31.13 -27.82
CA VAL A 250 7.63 31.30 -26.80
C VAL A 250 8.23 31.33 -25.40
N GLY A 251 7.78 32.25 -24.56
CA GLY A 251 8.34 32.58 -23.25
C GLY A 251 9.37 33.72 -23.30
N ASN A 252 9.77 34.19 -24.50
CA ASN A 252 10.70 35.34 -24.69
C ASN A 252 10.08 36.46 -25.53
N GLY A 253 8.83 36.32 -25.96
CA GLY A 253 8.07 37.35 -26.65
C GLY A 253 7.37 38.31 -25.68
N TYR A 254 6.69 39.31 -26.29
CA TYR A 254 5.75 40.17 -25.55
C TYR A 254 4.37 39.53 -25.57
N GLU A 255 3.72 39.39 -24.41
CA GLU A 255 2.40 38.79 -24.29
C GLU A 255 1.31 39.70 -24.89
N MET A 256 0.44 39.14 -25.71
CA MET A 256 -0.77 39.80 -26.17
C MET A 256 -1.81 39.88 -25.05
N VAL A 257 -2.77 40.79 -25.16
CA VAL A 257 -3.91 40.82 -24.23
C VAL A 257 -4.76 39.58 -24.49
N GLY A 258 -4.98 38.75 -23.42
CA GLY A 258 -5.72 37.48 -23.45
C GLY A 258 -4.79 36.30 -23.20
N VAL A 259 -4.90 35.73 -22.00
CA VAL A 259 -4.13 34.54 -21.55
C VAL A 259 -5.11 33.39 -21.39
N ASN A 260 -4.78 32.25 -21.98
CA ASN A 260 -5.61 31.05 -21.97
C ASN A 260 -7.08 31.31 -22.38
N VAL A 261 -7.25 32.02 -23.49
CA VAL A 261 -8.54 32.39 -24.11
C VAL A 261 -8.44 32.19 -25.62
N VAL A 262 -9.58 32.26 -26.32
CA VAL A 262 -9.64 32.13 -27.77
C VAL A 262 -9.48 33.48 -28.51
N GLN A 263 -9.59 34.62 -27.80
CA GLN A 263 -9.50 35.95 -28.42
C GLN A 263 -8.37 36.76 -27.81
N HIS A 264 -7.47 37.24 -28.68
CA HIS A 264 -6.28 37.99 -28.29
C HIS A 264 -6.28 39.35 -29.01
N SER A 265 -5.64 40.35 -28.39
CA SER A 265 -5.49 41.66 -29.02
C SER A 265 -4.15 42.31 -28.76
N LEU A 266 -3.72 43.16 -29.67
CA LEU A 266 -2.47 43.91 -29.66
C LEU A 266 -2.65 45.28 -30.30
N THR A 267 -2.18 46.35 -29.64
CA THR A 267 -2.09 47.68 -30.25
C THR A 267 -0.90 47.72 -31.20
N LEU A 268 -1.13 48.05 -32.46
CA LEU A 268 -0.09 48.11 -33.48
C LEU A 268 0.64 49.44 -33.42
N THR A 269 1.94 49.41 -33.28
CA THR A 269 2.84 50.58 -33.24
C THR A 269 4.01 50.46 -34.23
N GLU A 270 4.27 49.23 -34.69
CA GLU A 270 5.40 48.89 -35.57
C GLU A 270 4.87 48.33 -36.92
N ASP A 271 5.77 48.28 -37.91
CA ASP A 271 5.39 47.85 -39.28
C ASP A 271 5.31 46.34 -39.46
N VAL A 272 5.96 45.56 -38.59
CA VAL A 272 6.02 44.09 -38.66
C VAL A 272 5.87 43.47 -37.30
N TYR A 273 5.10 42.42 -37.23
CA TYR A 273 4.90 41.56 -36.02
C TYR A 273 5.05 40.10 -36.38
N TYR A 274 5.74 39.37 -35.55
CA TYR A 274 5.85 37.92 -35.54
C TYR A 274 5.05 37.43 -34.36
N ILE A 275 4.02 36.60 -34.57
CA ILE A 275 3.08 36.16 -33.54
C ILE A 275 3.13 34.64 -33.46
N GLN A 276 3.19 34.12 -32.27
CA GLN A 276 3.12 32.69 -32.00
C GLN A 276 2.23 32.43 -30.77
N CYS A 277 1.33 31.46 -30.87
CA CYS A 277 0.42 31.10 -29.81
C CYS A 277 0.78 29.69 -29.28
N TYR A 278 0.51 29.47 -28.01
CA TYR A 278 0.68 28.18 -27.37
C TYR A 278 -0.48 27.93 -26.39
N ASP A 279 -0.83 26.66 -26.17
CA ASP A 279 -1.84 26.24 -25.23
C ASP A 279 -1.27 25.96 -23.83
N GLU A 280 -2.14 25.55 -22.88
CA GLU A 280 -1.74 25.18 -21.53
C GLU A 280 -0.98 23.84 -21.45
N PHE A 281 -1.04 23.00 -22.51
CA PHE A 281 -0.35 21.71 -22.61
C PHE A 281 1.04 21.84 -23.23
N GLY A 282 1.42 23.04 -23.70
CA GLY A 282 2.73 23.33 -24.27
C GLY A 282 2.82 23.09 -25.77
N ASN A 283 1.69 22.85 -26.46
CA ASN A 283 1.67 22.77 -27.91
C ASN A 283 1.82 24.17 -28.50
N ILE A 284 2.75 24.34 -29.44
CA ILE A 284 3.12 25.64 -30.00
C ILE A 284 2.66 25.69 -31.46
N GLY A 285 1.81 26.68 -31.78
CA GLY A 285 1.33 26.94 -33.11
C GLY A 285 2.38 27.49 -34.07
N GLU A 286 2.06 27.53 -35.35
CA GLU A 286 2.94 28.09 -36.34
C GLU A 286 3.12 29.60 -36.17
N MET A 287 4.33 30.09 -36.49
CA MET A 287 4.66 31.53 -36.46
C MET A 287 3.89 32.25 -37.57
N THR A 288 3.11 33.26 -37.18
CA THR A 288 2.39 34.12 -38.12
C THR A 288 3.07 35.49 -38.22
N THR A 289 3.34 35.95 -39.44
CA THR A 289 3.92 37.26 -39.71
C THR A 289 2.85 38.24 -40.17
N ILE A 290 2.74 39.39 -39.53
CA ILE A 290 1.82 40.47 -39.85
C ILE A 290 2.61 41.67 -40.36
N TYR A 291 2.23 42.21 -41.52
CA TYR A 291 2.74 43.51 -42.03
C TYR A 291 1.65 44.53 -41.85
N TYR A 292 1.91 45.59 -41.11
CA TYR A 292 0.99 46.69 -40.87
C TYR A 292 1.52 47.97 -41.58
N THR A 293 0.72 48.47 -42.49
CA THR A 293 0.96 49.78 -43.12
C THR A 293 -0.17 50.68 -42.64
N GLY A 294 0.11 51.50 -41.64
CA GLY A 294 -0.86 52.43 -40.98
C GLY A 294 -1.52 53.43 -41.92
#